data_f429dca045aa779db216002ca7a8c4a3
#
_entry.id   f429dca045aa779db216002ca7a8c4a3
#
_cell.length_a   1.000
_cell.length_b   1.000
_cell.length_c   1.000
_cell.angle_alpha   90.00
_cell.angle_beta   90.00
_cell.angle_gamma   90.00
#
_symmetry.space_group_name_H-M   'P 1'
#
loop_
_entity.id
_entity.type
_entity.pdbx_description
1 polymer ?
#
loop_
_entity_poly.entity_id
_entity_poly.type
_entity_poly.pdbx_seq_one_letter_code
_entity_poly.pdbx_strand_id
1 'polypeptide(L)'
;DPEDEVYRRIIMAGKGFSDADEQAPLYLRTTEEMLAEFEFLGAEKAEEVVITNTNMISDMCEHLSPVRPDKCPPVIPNSDKTLREICYNKAHEIYGDDLPEVVTERLERELKSIIGNGFAVMYIIAQKLVWKSNDDGYLVGSRGSVGSSFVATMAGITEVNPLRPHYICPQCHYSDFDSDDVKAYAGMAGCDMPDKDCPVCGHKLLKEGFDIPFETFLGFKGNKEPDIDLNFSGDYQSKAHKYTEVIFGAGQTFRAGTIGTLADKTAFGYVKKYYEERGTSKRNCEIDRIVQGCTGVRRTTGQHPGGIIVLPLGETIYSFTPVQHPANDMTTDTVTTHFDYHSIDHNLLKLDILGHDDPTMIRMLEDLTGVDAKTIPLDDPEVMSLFQSTEALGVKPEDIGGTRLGSLGIPEFGTEFAMQMLIDTHPTHFSDLVRIAGLAHGTDVWLGNAQTLIQEGKATISTAICTRDDIMTYLIGMGLDSEMSFKIMEAVRKGTVAKGKCDNWPKWKEEMIAHN
;
A
#
# COMPACT_ATOMS: atom_id res chain seq x y z
N ASP A 1 1.86 1.88 -38.18
CA ASP A 1 2.32 1.31 -39.44
C ASP A 1 1.28 0.34 -40.00
N PRO A 2 1.24 0.12 -41.37
CA PRO A 2 0.35 -0.87 -41.96
C PRO A 2 0.52 -2.28 -41.40
N GLU A 3 1.73 -2.65 -41.01
CA GLU A 3 2.07 -3.94 -40.42
C GLU A 3 1.46 -4.14 -39.02
N ASP A 4 1.09 -3.06 -38.32
CA ASP A 4 0.50 -3.10 -36.97
C ASP A 4 -1.00 -3.43 -36.99
N GLU A 5 -1.65 -3.43 -38.17
CA GLU A 5 -3.06 -3.77 -38.28
C GLU A 5 -3.38 -5.19 -37.79
N VAL A 6 -2.45 -6.12 -37.88
CA VAL A 6 -2.64 -7.49 -37.36
C VAL A 6 -2.90 -7.49 -35.84
N TYR A 7 -2.26 -6.62 -35.10
CA TYR A 7 -2.46 -6.52 -33.64
C TYR A 7 -3.88 -6.07 -33.28
N ARG A 8 -4.41 -5.09 -34.03
CA ARG A 8 -5.79 -4.62 -33.85
C ARG A 8 -6.80 -5.73 -34.18
N ARG A 9 -6.61 -6.47 -35.26
CA ARG A 9 -7.48 -7.59 -35.65
C ARG A 9 -7.47 -8.71 -34.61
N ILE A 10 -6.30 -9.07 -34.10
CA ILE A 10 -6.14 -10.08 -33.03
C ILE A 10 -6.92 -9.65 -31.78
N ILE A 11 -6.77 -8.40 -31.36
CA ILE A 11 -7.45 -7.87 -30.17
C ILE A 11 -8.97 -7.85 -30.38
N MET A 12 -9.44 -7.42 -31.54
CA MET A 12 -10.86 -7.44 -31.90
C MET A 12 -11.45 -8.85 -31.88
N ALA A 13 -10.79 -9.80 -32.53
CA ALA A 13 -11.20 -11.20 -32.49
C ALA A 13 -11.20 -11.78 -31.06
N GLY A 14 -10.20 -11.46 -30.25
CA GLY A 14 -10.12 -11.85 -28.84
C GLY A 14 -11.24 -11.26 -27.99
N LYS A 15 -11.77 -10.10 -28.35
CA LYS A 15 -12.94 -9.46 -27.72
C LYS A 15 -14.29 -9.99 -28.27
N GLY A 16 -14.26 -10.90 -29.24
CA GLY A 16 -15.46 -11.52 -29.79
C GLY A 16 -16.12 -10.77 -30.94
N PHE A 17 -15.42 -9.81 -31.58
CA PHE A 17 -15.90 -9.18 -32.80
C PHE A 17 -15.80 -10.15 -33.98
N SER A 18 -16.93 -10.46 -34.62
CA SER A 18 -17.01 -11.39 -35.72
C SER A 18 -16.43 -10.84 -37.05
N ASP A 19 -16.38 -9.53 -37.18
CA ASP A 19 -15.91 -8.77 -38.32
C ASP A 19 -14.46 -8.31 -38.24
N ALA A 20 -13.67 -8.93 -37.36
CA ALA A 20 -12.27 -8.52 -37.09
C ALA A 20 -11.40 -8.53 -38.38
N ASP A 21 -11.65 -9.44 -39.30
CA ASP A 21 -10.89 -9.57 -40.58
C ASP A 21 -11.46 -8.69 -41.71
N GLU A 22 -12.66 -8.17 -41.55
CA GLU A 22 -13.37 -7.34 -42.54
C GLU A 22 -13.22 -5.83 -42.30
N GLN A 23 -12.42 -5.45 -41.31
CA GLN A 23 -12.20 -4.06 -40.90
C GLN A 23 -11.41 -3.30 -41.98
N ALA A 24 -11.78 -2.04 -42.19
CA ALA A 24 -10.96 -1.10 -42.95
C ALA A 24 -9.59 -0.93 -42.32
N PRO A 25 -8.51 -0.75 -43.08
CA PRO A 25 -7.18 -0.49 -42.55
C PRO A 25 -7.16 0.87 -41.83
N LEU A 26 -6.82 0.87 -40.53
CA LEU A 26 -6.75 2.07 -39.66
C LEU A 26 -5.33 2.26 -39.14
N TYR A 27 -4.47 2.83 -39.95
CA TYR A 27 -3.12 3.20 -39.58
C TYR A 27 -2.87 4.69 -39.86
N LEU A 28 -1.82 5.25 -39.30
CA LEU A 28 -1.43 6.64 -39.56
C LEU A 28 -0.86 6.72 -40.97
N ARG A 29 -1.58 7.43 -41.84
CA ARG A 29 -1.20 7.63 -43.23
C ARG A 29 -0.39 8.90 -43.38
N THR A 30 0.51 8.90 -44.38
CA THR A 30 1.18 10.12 -44.83
C THR A 30 0.21 11.00 -45.65
N THR A 31 0.61 12.23 -45.90
CA THR A 31 -0.19 13.14 -46.74
C THR A 31 -0.43 12.57 -48.12
N GLU A 32 0.59 11.95 -48.73
CA GLU A 32 0.51 11.33 -50.03
C GLU A 32 -0.47 10.14 -50.07
N GLU A 33 -0.41 9.29 -49.05
CA GLU A 33 -1.35 8.17 -48.91
C GLU A 33 -2.79 8.67 -48.74
N MET A 34 -2.99 9.73 -47.92
CA MET A 34 -4.31 10.34 -47.75
C MET A 34 -4.83 10.97 -49.04
N LEU A 35 -3.99 11.69 -49.80
CA LEU A 35 -4.38 12.24 -51.10
C LEU A 35 -4.79 11.11 -52.07
N ALA A 36 -4.09 9.99 -52.08
CA ALA A 36 -4.45 8.83 -52.91
C ALA A 36 -5.82 8.24 -52.53
N GLU A 37 -6.13 8.14 -51.23
CA GLU A 37 -7.45 7.70 -50.74
C GLU A 37 -8.61 8.62 -51.17
N PHE A 38 -8.33 9.92 -51.37
CA PHE A 38 -9.31 10.91 -51.79
C PHE A 38 -9.28 11.25 -53.28
N GLU A 39 -8.53 10.51 -54.09
CA GLU A 39 -8.38 10.73 -55.53
C GLU A 39 -9.74 10.77 -56.26
N PHE A 40 -10.73 10.04 -55.78
CA PHE A 40 -12.08 10.02 -56.33
C PHE A 40 -12.80 11.36 -56.33
N LEU A 41 -12.34 12.34 -55.51
CA LEU A 41 -12.88 13.70 -55.49
C LEU A 41 -12.27 14.61 -56.56
N GLY A 42 -11.20 14.18 -57.27
CA GLY A 42 -10.36 15.01 -58.10
C GLY A 42 -9.29 15.78 -57.27
N ALA A 43 -8.19 16.13 -57.93
CA ALA A 43 -6.97 16.65 -57.27
C ALA A 43 -7.22 17.89 -56.40
N GLU A 44 -7.94 18.86 -56.93
CA GLU A 44 -8.22 20.13 -56.21
C GLU A 44 -9.05 19.91 -54.94
N LYS A 45 -10.08 19.07 -55.03
CA LYS A 45 -10.94 18.78 -53.88
C LYS A 45 -10.27 17.87 -52.86
N ALA A 46 -9.43 16.93 -53.33
CA ALA A 46 -8.61 16.10 -52.46
C ALA A 46 -7.61 16.95 -51.65
N GLU A 47 -6.93 17.91 -52.28
CA GLU A 47 -6.03 18.85 -51.60
C GLU A 47 -6.77 19.70 -50.57
N GLU A 48 -7.93 20.22 -50.94
CA GLU A 48 -8.78 20.99 -49.98
C GLU A 48 -9.11 20.18 -48.77
N VAL A 49 -9.57 18.95 -48.91
CA VAL A 49 -10.01 18.09 -47.80
C VAL A 49 -8.84 17.61 -46.95
N VAL A 50 -7.77 17.12 -47.60
CA VAL A 50 -6.66 16.46 -46.89
C VAL A 50 -5.68 17.45 -46.29
N ILE A 51 -5.39 18.57 -46.99
CA ILE A 51 -4.35 19.51 -46.58
C ILE A 51 -4.96 20.79 -46.01
N THR A 52 -5.75 21.50 -46.78
CA THR A 52 -6.23 22.82 -46.43
C THR A 52 -7.12 22.79 -45.20
N ASN A 53 -8.14 21.94 -45.20
CA ASN A 53 -9.10 21.88 -44.09
C ASN A 53 -8.49 21.24 -42.83
N THR A 54 -7.60 20.27 -42.96
CA THR A 54 -6.92 19.68 -41.78
C THR A 54 -5.96 20.67 -41.13
N ASN A 55 -5.21 21.44 -41.90
CA ASN A 55 -4.37 22.49 -41.39
C ASN A 55 -5.20 23.62 -40.74
N MET A 56 -6.28 24.06 -41.37
CA MET A 56 -7.19 25.02 -40.81
C MET A 56 -7.75 24.58 -39.44
N ILE A 57 -8.15 23.31 -39.30
CA ILE A 57 -8.60 22.76 -38.02
C ILE A 57 -7.47 22.74 -37.01
N SER A 58 -6.25 22.35 -37.41
CA SER A 58 -5.08 22.38 -36.57
C SER A 58 -4.76 23.77 -36.03
N ASP A 59 -4.86 24.78 -36.93
CA ASP A 59 -4.59 26.19 -36.57
C ASP A 59 -5.66 26.77 -35.61
N MET A 60 -6.86 26.21 -35.60
CA MET A 60 -7.91 26.55 -34.63
C MET A 60 -7.68 25.93 -33.23
N CYS A 61 -6.80 24.96 -33.11
CA CYS A 61 -6.51 24.32 -31.84
C CYS A 61 -5.52 25.14 -31.01
N GLU A 62 -5.85 25.34 -29.75
CA GLU A 62 -4.94 25.95 -28.79
C GLU A 62 -4.07 24.87 -28.15
N HIS A 63 -2.83 25.22 -27.78
CA HIS A 63 -1.96 24.36 -27.00
C HIS A 63 -2.41 24.38 -25.55
N LEU A 64 -3.03 23.30 -25.11
CA LEU A 64 -3.47 23.15 -23.73
C LEU A 64 -3.16 21.76 -23.19
N SER A 65 -2.95 21.66 -21.89
CA SER A 65 -2.82 20.38 -21.21
C SER A 65 -4.20 19.89 -20.77
N PRO A 66 -4.58 18.63 -21.08
CA PRO A 66 -5.86 18.06 -20.64
C PRO A 66 -5.91 17.85 -19.12
N VAL A 67 -4.76 17.81 -18.46
CA VAL A 67 -4.62 17.71 -17.01
C VAL A 67 -3.94 18.96 -16.51
N ARG A 68 -4.56 19.68 -15.59
CA ARG A 68 -4.00 20.91 -15.00
C ARG A 68 -2.75 20.59 -14.16
N PRO A 69 -1.76 21.49 -14.08
CA PRO A 69 -0.49 21.22 -13.40
C PRO A 69 -0.54 21.39 -11.88
N ASP A 70 -1.55 22.05 -11.35
CA ASP A 70 -1.60 22.47 -9.94
C ASP A 70 -2.00 21.33 -9.02
N LYS A 71 -1.43 21.35 -7.82
CA LYS A 71 -1.81 20.48 -6.71
C LYS A 71 -2.99 21.10 -5.96
N CYS A 72 -4.05 20.35 -5.79
CA CYS A 72 -5.29 20.77 -5.15
C CYS A 72 -5.63 19.87 -3.95
N PRO A 73 -4.87 19.97 -2.84
CA PRO A 73 -5.13 19.17 -1.65
C PRO A 73 -6.41 19.62 -0.94
N PRO A 74 -7.14 18.72 -0.29
CA PRO A 74 -8.26 19.10 0.55
C PRO A 74 -7.79 19.91 1.75
N VAL A 75 -8.66 20.80 2.23
CA VAL A 75 -8.43 21.61 3.43
C VAL A 75 -9.50 21.31 4.45
N ILE A 76 -9.08 20.99 5.67
CA ILE A 76 -9.94 20.93 6.84
C ILE A 76 -9.48 22.03 7.81
N PRO A 77 -10.35 23.00 8.17
CA PRO A 77 -9.95 24.11 9.03
C PRO A 77 -9.37 23.63 10.37
N ASN A 78 -8.34 24.29 10.85
CA ASN A 78 -7.68 24.01 12.13
C ASN A 78 -7.07 22.61 12.28
N SER A 79 -6.76 21.92 11.20
CA SER A 79 -6.19 20.56 11.25
C SER A 79 -4.92 20.48 12.10
N ASP A 80 -4.02 21.45 11.97
CA ASP A 80 -2.76 21.48 12.73
C ASP A 80 -3.00 21.54 14.23
N LYS A 81 -3.87 22.44 14.66
CA LYS A 81 -4.24 22.63 16.07
C LYS A 81 -4.99 21.41 16.61
N THR A 82 -5.96 20.92 15.85
CA THR A 82 -6.79 19.77 16.24
C THR A 82 -5.95 18.50 16.39
N LEU A 83 -5.02 18.25 15.46
CA LEU A 83 -4.14 17.08 15.54
C LEU A 83 -3.25 17.16 16.78
N ARG A 84 -2.65 18.31 17.06
CA ARG A 84 -1.82 18.54 18.26
C ARG A 84 -2.62 18.31 19.53
N GLU A 85 -3.82 18.86 19.64
CA GLU A 85 -4.70 18.70 20.79
C GLU A 85 -5.11 17.23 21.01
N ILE A 86 -5.51 16.52 19.96
CA ILE A 86 -5.85 15.10 20.03
C ILE A 86 -4.68 14.28 20.57
N CYS A 87 -3.48 14.50 20.01
CA CYS A 87 -2.29 13.74 20.39
C CYS A 87 -1.86 14.00 21.84
N TYR A 88 -1.82 15.25 22.27
CA TYR A 88 -1.46 15.57 23.65
C TYR A 88 -2.50 15.13 24.66
N ASN A 89 -3.78 15.25 24.35
CA ASN A 89 -4.85 14.75 25.24
C ASN A 89 -4.71 13.24 25.43
N LYS A 90 -4.45 12.49 24.37
CA LYS A 90 -4.27 11.04 24.46
C LYS A 90 -2.96 10.68 25.19
N ALA A 91 -1.89 11.40 24.94
CA ALA A 91 -0.63 11.19 25.64
C ALA A 91 -0.77 11.42 27.15
N HIS A 92 -1.45 12.46 27.56
CA HIS A 92 -1.74 12.72 28.99
C HIS A 92 -2.68 11.68 29.59
N GLU A 93 -3.65 11.18 28.85
CA GLU A 93 -4.53 10.10 29.28
C GLU A 93 -3.75 8.81 29.59
N ILE A 94 -2.72 8.50 28.80
CA ILE A 94 -1.94 7.27 28.94
C ILE A 94 -0.77 7.45 29.93
N TYR A 95 0.02 8.53 29.75
CA TYR A 95 1.31 8.73 30.44
C TYR A 95 1.24 9.71 31.63
N GLY A 96 0.08 10.31 31.88
CA GLY A 96 -0.13 11.24 32.98
C GLY A 96 0.15 12.71 32.63
N ASP A 97 0.04 13.57 33.64
CA ASP A 97 0.19 15.02 33.44
C ASP A 97 1.64 15.41 33.12
N ASP A 98 2.60 14.75 33.76
CA ASP A 98 4.03 14.91 33.49
C ASP A 98 4.48 13.86 32.45
N LEU A 99 4.52 14.25 31.17
CA LEU A 99 4.91 13.34 30.10
C LEU A 99 6.39 12.95 30.21
N PRO A 100 6.72 11.66 30.05
CA PRO A 100 8.10 11.22 29.86
C PRO A 100 8.78 11.96 28.71
N GLU A 101 10.06 12.27 28.85
CA GLU A 101 10.83 12.98 27.82
C GLU A 101 10.77 12.26 26.45
N VAL A 102 10.87 10.93 26.44
CA VAL A 102 10.75 10.10 25.24
C VAL A 102 9.44 10.35 24.48
N VAL A 103 8.33 10.49 25.21
CA VAL A 103 7.00 10.76 24.63
C VAL A 103 6.95 12.17 24.04
N THR A 104 7.40 13.17 24.78
CA THR A 104 7.38 14.57 24.34
C THR A 104 8.30 14.81 23.16
N GLU A 105 9.52 14.30 23.19
CA GLU A 105 10.48 14.41 22.08
C GLU A 105 9.94 13.77 20.80
N ARG A 106 9.36 12.57 20.93
CA ARG A 106 8.80 11.87 19.78
C ARG A 106 7.61 12.63 19.19
N LEU A 107 6.67 13.09 20.02
CA LEU A 107 5.52 13.88 19.58
C LEU A 107 5.95 15.18 18.88
N GLU A 108 6.85 15.95 19.49
CA GLU A 108 7.30 17.23 18.91
C GLU A 108 8.06 17.03 17.61
N ARG A 109 8.93 16.03 17.54
CA ARG A 109 9.66 15.70 16.31
C ARG A 109 8.72 15.32 15.16
N GLU A 110 7.74 14.46 15.43
CA GLU A 110 6.76 14.04 14.44
C GLU A 110 5.82 15.17 14.04
N LEU A 111 5.24 15.89 15.00
CA LEU A 111 4.33 17.01 14.74
C LEU A 111 5.00 18.13 13.96
N LYS A 112 6.27 18.44 14.26
CA LYS A 112 7.04 19.42 13.51
C LYS A 112 7.16 19.02 12.03
N SER A 113 7.45 17.76 11.74
CA SER A 113 7.54 17.25 10.37
C SER A 113 6.18 17.24 9.68
N ILE A 114 5.14 16.71 10.34
CA ILE A 114 3.80 16.56 9.80
C ILE A 114 3.17 17.93 9.50
N ILE A 115 3.18 18.82 10.47
CA ILE A 115 2.59 20.16 10.35
C ILE A 115 3.41 21.03 9.38
N GLY A 116 4.74 20.99 9.52
CA GLY A 116 5.64 21.77 8.67
C GLY A 116 5.56 21.44 7.19
N ASN A 117 5.18 20.22 6.84
CA ASN A 117 5.00 19.78 5.45
C ASN A 117 3.52 19.81 4.99
N GLY A 118 2.60 20.29 5.83
CA GLY A 118 1.17 20.39 5.49
C GLY A 118 0.42 19.07 5.47
N PHE A 119 0.88 18.05 6.19
CA PHE A 119 0.28 16.72 6.19
C PHE A 119 -0.76 16.49 7.29
N ALA A 120 -0.99 17.46 8.17
CA ALA A 120 -1.93 17.31 9.28
C ALA A 120 -3.35 16.97 8.82
N VAL A 121 -3.79 17.51 7.69
CA VAL A 121 -5.11 17.22 7.13
C VAL A 121 -5.29 15.73 6.81
N MET A 122 -4.25 15.06 6.32
CA MET A 122 -4.29 13.63 6.00
C MET A 122 -4.46 12.77 7.26
N TYR A 123 -3.80 13.14 8.34
CA TYR A 123 -3.97 12.51 9.65
C TYR A 123 -5.38 12.73 10.21
N ILE A 124 -5.92 13.93 10.09
CA ILE A 124 -7.29 14.22 10.55
C ILE A 124 -8.33 13.45 9.74
N ILE A 125 -8.16 13.31 8.44
CA ILE A 125 -9.03 12.49 7.59
C ILE A 125 -9.02 11.02 8.07
N ALA A 126 -7.84 10.46 8.22
CA ALA A 126 -7.66 9.09 8.71
C ALA A 126 -8.28 8.89 10.09
N GLN A 127 -8.03 9.83 11.01
CA GLN A 127 -8.60 9.83 12.35
C GLN A 127 -10.14 9.81 12.32
N LYS A 128 -10.77 10.68 11.52
CA LYS A 128 -12.24 10.73 11.38
C LYS A 128 -12.82 9.41 10.85
N LEU A 129 -12.18 8.83 9.84
CA LEU A 129 -12.61 7.56 9.25
C LEU A 129 -12.48 6.40 10.24
N VAL A 130 -11.35 6.29 10.94
CA VAL A 130 -11.11 5.21 11.90
C VAL A 130 -12.05 5.32 13.10
N TRP A 131 -12.19 6.50 13.67
CA TRP A 131 -13.09 6.70 14.82
C TRP A 131 -14.53 6.36 14.46
N LYS A 132 -15.00 6.80 13.28
CA LYS A 132 -16.35 6.47 12.82
C LYS A 132 -16.58 4.96 12.68
N SER A 133 -15.62 4.24 12.13
CA SER A 133 -15.71 2.78 12.01
C SER A 133 -15.71 2.09 13.38
N ASN A 134 -14.87 2.54 14.30
CA ASN A 134 -14.82 2.01 15.66
C ASN A 134 -16.13 2.29 16.42
N ASP A 135 -16.70 3.49 16.30
CA ASP A 135 -17.97 3.85 16.91
C ASP A 135 -19.13 3.00 16.40
N ASP A 136 -19.07 2.62 15.13
CA ASP A 136 -20.03 1.72 14.51
C ASP A 136 -19.73 0.22 14.81
N GLY A 137 -18.70 -0.07 15.60
CA GLY A 137 -18.37 -1.39 16.11
C GLY A 137 -17.45 -2.23 15.24
N TYR A 138 -16.74 -1.63 14.27
CA TYR A 138 -15.78 -2.33 13.43
C TYR A 138 -14.37 -1.78 13.64
N LEU A 139 -13.44 -2.67 13.99
CA LEU A 139 -12.02 -2.34 14.08
C LEU A 139 -11.47 -2.00 12.71
N VAL A 140 -10.47 -1.13 12.68
CA VAL A 140 -9.71 -0.78 11.48
C VAL A 140 -8.26 -1.19 11.69
N GLY A 141 -7.73 -2.01 10.79
CA GLY A 141 -6.31 -2.33 10.75
C GLY A 141 -5.54 -1.26 9.98
N SER A 142 -4.43 -0.80 10.53
CA SER A 142 -3.48 0.00 9.76
C SER A 142 -2.53 -0.91 8.98
N ARG A 143 -2.15 -0.48 7.79
CA ARG A 143 -1.24 -1.22 6.92
C ARG A 143 -0.05 -0.35 6.53
N GLY A 144 1.11 -1.00 6.34
CA GLY A 144 2.31 -0.31 5.86
C GLY A 144 2.98 0.55 6.92
N SER A 145 3.56 1.66 6.49
CA SER A 145 4.47 2.46 7.32
C SER A 145 3.81 3.39 8.33
N VAL A 146 2.49 3.50 8.34
CA VAL A 146 1.79 4.35 9.33
C VAL A 146 2.02 3.91 10.77
N GLY A 147 2.29 2.61 10.99
CA GLY A 147 2.67 2.07 12.31
C GLY A 147 3.97 2.62 12.88
N SER A 148 4.78 3.34 12.10
CA SER A 148 5.97 4.04 12.58
C SER A 148 5.68 5.46 13.10
N SER A 149 4.45 5.94 13.02
CA SER A 149 4.05 7.26 13.50
C SER A 149 3.39 7.19 14.88
N PHE A 150 4.04 7.74 15.89
CA PHE A 150 3.48 7.86 17.23
C PHE A 150 2.32 8.87 17.29
N VAL A 151 2.35 9.89 16.44
CA VAL A 151 1.20 10.79 16.24
C VAL A 151 -0.01 10.00 15.74
N ALA A 152 0.16 9.07 14.82
CA ALA A 152 -0.92 8.20 14.37
C ALA A 152 -1.47 7.31 15.50
N THR A 153 -0.60 6.82 16.38
CA THR A 153 -1.01 6.07 17.58
C THR A 153 -1.84 6.94 18.53
N MET A 154 -1.37 8.12 18.85
CA MET A 154 -2.06 9.05 19.75
C MET A 154 -3.35 9.59 19.15
N ALA A 155 -3.42 9.75 17.84
CA ALA A 155 -4.64 10.13 17.13
C ALA A 155 -5.67 8.99 16.97
N GLY A 156 -5.34 7.77 17.42
CA GLY A 156 -6.22 6.61 17.31
C GLY A 156 -6.35 6.06 15.90
N ILE A 157 -5.38 6.32 15.02
CA ILE A 157 -5.34 5.80 13.64
C ILE A 157 -4.80 4.38 13.59
N THR A 158 -3.80 4.09 14.41
CA THR A 158 -3.16 2.76 14.50
C THR A 158 -3.08 2.29 15.95
N GLU A 159 -3.12 0.97 16.13
CA GLU A 159 -2.90 0.30 17.42
C GLU A 159 -1.40 0.09 17.71
N VAL A 160 -0.54 0.29 16.74
CA VAL A 160 0.91 0.11 16.89
C VAL A 160 1.51 1.28 17.65
N ASN A 161 2.20 1.01 18.76
CA ASN A 161 3.00 2.01 19.48
C ASN A 161 4.46 1.90 19.03
N PRO A 162 5.00 2.87 18.27
CA PRO A 162 6.36 2.80 17.71
C PRO A 162 7.45 3.24 18.68
N LEU A 163 7.12 3.64 19.91
CA LEU A 163 8.13 3.95 20.93
C LEU A 163 8.94 2.69 21.26
N ARG A 164 10.13 2.91 21.83
CA ARG A 164 10.91 1.78 22.35
C ARG A 164 10.15 1.00 23.42
N PRO A 165 10.47 -0.28 23.66
CA PRO A 165 9.81 -1.09 24.69
C PRO A 165 9.81 -0.41 26.05
N HIS A 166 8.66 -0.42 26.72
CA HIS A 166 8.46 0.20 28.02
C HIS A 166 7.28 -0.41 28.76
N TYR A 167 7.30 -0.22 30.08
CA TYR A 167 6.16 -0.49 30.94
C TYR A 167 5.36 0.79 31.16
N ILE A 168 4.05 0.65 31.29
CA ILE A 168 3.13 1.73 31.61
C ILE A 168 2.04 1.23 32.56
N CYS A 169 1.78 1.97 33.65
CA CYS A 169 0.70 1.65 34.56
C CYS A 169 -0.61 2.30 34.09
N PRO A 170 -1.67 1.53 33.86
CA PRO A 170 -2.95 2.07 33.43
C PRO A 170 -3.67 2.83 34.53
N GLN A 171 -3.26 2.68 35.81
CA GLN A 171 -3.91 3.32 36.94
C GLN A 171 -3.19 4.58 37.40
N CYS A 172 -1.88 4.53 37.68
CA CYS A 172 -1.14 5.68 38.20
C CYS A 172 -0.23 6.37 37.18
N HIS A 173 -0.22 5.88 35.92
CA HIS A 173 0.59 6.42 34.83
C HIS A 173 2.11 6.31 35.02
N TYR A 174 2.57 5.50 35.98
CA TYR A 174 3.99 5.16 36.08
C TYR A 174 4.48 4.58 34.76
N SER A 175 5.64 4.99 34.31
CA SER A 175 6.28 4.48 33.10
C SER A 175 7.76 4.17 33.36
N ASP A 176 8.26 3.14 32.67
CA ASP A 176 9.65 2.72 32.74
C ASP A 176 10.19 2.49 31.33
N PHE A 177 11.06 3.40 30.88
CA PHE A 177 11.77 3.32 29.59
C PHE A 177 13.25 2.97 29.75
N ASP A 178 13.81 3.04 30.95
CA ASP A 178 15.25 3.16 31.15
C ASP A 178 15.87 2.11 32.08
N SER A 179 15.08 1.28 32.74
CA SER A 179 15.64 0.21 33.58
C SER A 179 16.41 -0.81 32.75
N ASP A 180 17.35 -1.52 33.39
CA ASP A 180 18.15 -2.56 32.72
C ASP A 180 17.26 -3.69 32.16
N ASP A 181 16.16 -4.00 32.85
CA ASP A 181 15.17 -4.99 32.41
C ASP A 181 14.54 -4.59 31.06
N VAL A 182 14.21 -3.31 30.89
CA VAL A 182 13.64 -2.76 29.64
C VAL A 182 14.69 -2.67 28.54
N LYS A 183 15.89 -2.21 28.86
CA LYS A 183 17.00 -2.07 27.89
C LYS A 183 17.43 -3.41 27.30
N ALA A 184 17.25 -4.50 28.01
CA ALA A 184 17.54 -5.84 27.51
C ALA A 184 16.65 -6.25 26.32
N TYR A 185 15.51 -5.58 26.13
CA TYR A 185 14.56 -5.82 25.02
C TYR A 185 14.67 -4.80 23.88
N ALA A 186 15.72 -3.99 23.84
CA ALA A 186 15.98 -3.09 22.72
C ALA A 186 15.96 -3.84 21.39
N GLY A 187 15.22 -3.33 20.39
CA GLY A 187 15.04 -3.97 19.10
C GLY A 187 14.03 -5.13 19.09
N MET A 188 13.43 -5.44 20.23
CA MET A 188 12.31 -6.39 20.38
C MET A 188 11.00 -5.61 20.60
N ALA A 189 9.91 -6.33 20.88
CA ALA A 189 8.62 -5.72 21.20
C ALA A 189 8.42 -5.65 22.73
N GLY A 190 7.71 -4.62 23.20
CA GLY A 190 7.37 -4.49 24.62
C GLY A 190 6.58 -5.67 25.16
N CYS A 191 5.71 -6.26 24.34
CA CYS A 191 4.95 -7.46 24.72
C CYS A 191 5.83 -8.69 25.01
N ASP A 192 7.07 -8.71 24.55
CA ASP A 192 8.04 -9.80 24.85
C ASP A 192 8.66 -9.69 26.25
N MET A 193 8.51 -8.53 26.91
CA MET A 193 9.00 -8.33 28.27
C MET A 193 8.21 -9.18 29.29
N PRO A 194 8.83 -9.58 30.41
CA PRO A 194 8.14 -10.30 31.45
C PRO A 194 7.05 -9.43 32.10
N ASP A 195 6.00 -10.09 32.61
CA ASP A 195 4.97 -9.45 33.40
C ASP A 195 5.56 -8.84 34.68
N LYS A 196 5.10 -7.64 35.03
CA LYS A 196 5.59 -6.91 36.18
C LYS A 196 4.46 -6.09 36.80
N ASP A 197 4.47 -5.97 38.13
CA ASP A 197 3.55 -5.11 38.86
C ASP A 197 4.14 -3.71 39.05
N CYS A 198 3.28 -2.72 39.07
CA CYS A 198 3.67 -1.33 39.27
C CYS A 198 4.33 -1.12 40.65
N PRO A 199 5.56 -0.60 40.69
CA PRO A 199 6.25 -0.36 41.95
C PRO A 199 5.61 0.75 42.78
N VAL A 200 4.72 1.57 42.20
CA VAL A 200 4.04 2.69 42.87
C VAL A 200 2.69 2.27 43.45
N CYS A 201 1.83 1.60 42.66
CA CYS A 201 0.46 1.29 43.09
C CYS A 201 0.12 -0.21 43.11
N GLY A 202 1.03 -1.07 42.69
CA GLY A 202 0.84 -2.52 42.70
C GLY A 202 -0.04 -3.07 41.57
N HIS A 203 -0.53 -2.24 40.64
CA HIS A 203 -1.31 -2.67 39.51
C HIS A 203 -0.43 -3.39 38.48
N LYS A 204 -1.00 -4.34 37.72
CA LYS A 204 -0.27 -4.98 36.64
C LYS A 204 0.09 -3.95 35.57
N LEU A 205 1.37 -3.88 35.20
CA LEU A 205 1.86 -2.99 34.17
C LEU A 205 1.48 -3.49 32.77
N LEU A 206 1.14 -2.57 31.89
CA LEU A 206 1.05 -2.81 30.46
C LEU A 206 2.45 -2.78 29.84
N LYS A 207 2.63 -3.56 28.80
CA LYS A 207 3.90 -3.71 28.07
C LYS A 207 3.69 -3.21 26.64
N GLU A 208 4.36 -2.14 26.28
CA GLU A 208 4.14 -1.41 25.04
C GLU A 208 5.46 -1.16 24.30
N GLY A 209 5.36 -0.84 23.02
CA GLY A 209 6.47 -0.39 22.20
C GLY A 209 7.00 -1.45 21.24
N PHE A 210 7.18 -1.02 19.97
CA PHE A 210 7.74 -1.85 18.91
C PHE A 210 9.07 -1.32 18.36
N ASP A 211 9.57 -0.20 18.91
CA ASP A 211 10.85 0.40 18.56
C ASP A 211 11.01 0.68 17.05
N ILE A 212 10.08 1.43 16.48
CA ILE A 212 10.05 1.72 15.04
C ILE A 212 10.46 3.17 14.80
N PRO A 213 11.45 3.45 13.93
CA PRO A 213 11.83 4.82 13.59
C PRO A 213 10.74 5.52 12.77
N PHE A 214 10.42 6.76 13.11
CA PHE A 214 9.45 7.58 12.37
C PHE A 214 9.88 7.85 10.92
N GLU A 215 11.17 7.96 10.70
CA GLU A 215 11.75 8.32 9.42
C GLU A 215 11.42 7.33 8.30
N THR A 216 11.05 6.09 8.63
CA THR A 216 10.56 5.12 7.64
C THR A 216 9.23 5.52 7.01
N PHE A 217 8.47 6.39 7.66
CA PHE A 217 7.18 6.87 7.18
C PHE A 217 7.30 8.09 6.27
N LEU A 218 7.91 9.17 6.74
CA LEU A 218 8.01 10.45 6.01
C LEU A 218 9.42 10.80 5.55
N GLY A 219 10.44 10.02 5.89
CA GLY A 219 11.83 10.37 5.69
C GLY A 219 12.32 11.41 6.71
N PHE A 220 13.58 11.82 6.57
CA PHE A 220 14.21 12.77 7.51
C PHE A 220 13.78 14.22 7.28
N LYS A 221 13.36 14.58 6.06
CA LYS A 221 12.97 15.95 5.66
C LYS A 221 11.52 16.07 5.24
N GLY A 222 10.69 15.06 5.47
CA GLY A 222 9.30 15.05 5.04
C GLY A 222 9.11 15.07 3.52
N ASN A 223 10.09 14.58 2.77
CA ASN A 223 10.09 14.52 1.30
C ASN A 223 9.27 13.35 0.74
N LYS A 224 8.70 12.54 1.59
CA LYS A 224 7.73 11.50 1.24
C LYS A 224 6.36 11.89 1.79
N GLU A 225 5.34 11.90 0.95
CA GLU A 225 3.97 12.09 1.42
C GLU A 225 3.51 10.89 2.26
N PRO A 226 2.73 11.11 3.32
CA PRO A 226 2.21 10.02 4.13
C PRO A 226 1.22 9.18 3.31
N ASP A 227 1.46 7.88 3.32
CA ASP A 227 0.59 6.87 2.72
C ASP A 227 -0.09 6.14 3.88
N ILE A 228 -1.30 6.57 4.20
CA ILE A 228 -2.08 6.03 5.32
C ILE A 228 -3.08 5.02 4.77
N ASP A 229 -2.63 3.77 4.66
CA ASP A 229 -3.46 2.67 4.23
C ASP A 229 -4.27 2.11 5.40
N LEU A 230 -5.59 2.05 5.22
CA LEU A 230 -6.52 1.59 6.23
C LEU A 230 -7.33 0.40 5.72
N ASN A 231 -7.28 -0.71 6.48
CA ASN A 231 -8.06 -1.91 6.22
C ASN A 231 -9.36 -1.86 7.03
N PHE A 232 -10.44 -1.53 6.35
CA PHE A 232 -11.79 -1.58 6.93
C PHE A 232 -12.38 -2.98 6.77
N SER A 233 -13.36 -3.33 7.60
CA SER A 233 -14.18 -4.51 7.33
C SER A 233 -14.82 -4.40 5.95
N GLY A 234 -14.82 -5.49 5.17
CA GLY A 234 -15.49 -5.55 3.88
C GLY A 234 -16.98 -5.20 3.99
N ASP A 235 -17.63 -5.57 5.09
CA ASP A 235 -19.03 -5.24 5.37
C ASP A 235 -19.25 -3.75 5.69
N TYR A 236 -18.20 -3.06 6.12
CA TYR A 236 -18.27 -1.64 6.49
C TYR A 236 -17.73 -0.70 5.40
N GLN A 237 -16.97 -1.20 4.44
CA GLN A 237 -16.27 -0.41 3.44
C GLN A 237 -17.19 0.60 2.71
N SER A 238 -18.37 0.19 2.31
CA SER A 238 -19.32 1.06 1.62
C SER A 238 -19.81 2.22 2.50
N LYS A 239 -19.94 2.00 3.81
CA LYS A 239 -20.31 3.05 4.77
C LYS A 239 -19.12 4.01 4.98
N ALA A 240 -17.91 3.51 5.05
CA ALA A 240 -16.69 4.33 5.12
C ALA A 240 -16.54 5.22 3.87
N HIS A 241 -16.80 4.68 2.68
CA HIS A 241 -16.82 5.47 1.43
C HIS A 241 -17.85 6.60 1.49
N LYS A 242 -19.08 6.32 1.94
CA LYS A 242 -20.12 7.35 2.09
C LYS A 242 -19.78 8.39 3.15
N TYR A 243 -19.09 7.99 4.21
CA TYR A 243 -18.66 8.91 5.26
C TYR A 243 -17.67 9.96 4.78
N THR A 244 -16.91 9.70 3.71
CA THR A 244 -16.06 10.71 3.09
C THR A 244 -16.86 11.91 2.59
N GLU A 245 -18.09 11.72 2.12
CA GLU A 245 -18.98 12.84 1.75
C GLU A 245 -19.42 13.68 2.96
N VAL A 246 -19.50 13.06 4.14
CA VAL A 246 -19.78 13.80 5.39
C VAL A 246 -18.58 14.66 5.79
N ILE A 247 -17.36 14.15 5.59
CA ILE A 247 -16.14 14.87 5.91
C ILE A 247 -15.90 16.05 4.97
N PHE A 248 -16.09 15.87 3.66
CA PHE A 248 -15.71 16.83 2.62
C PHE A 248 -16.87 17.56 1.96
N GLY A 249 -18.08 17.09 2.13
CA GLY A 249 -19.30 17.62 1.49
C GLY A 249 -19.79 16.75 0.33
N ALA A 250 -21.08 16.83 0.07
CA ALA A 250 -21.71 16.11 -1.04
C ALA A 250 -21.13 16.56 -2.40
N GLY A 251 -20.82 15.59 -3.25
CA GLY A 251 -20.23 15.86 -4.57
C GLY A 251 -18.75 16.20 -4.57
N GLN A 252 -18.07 16.09 -3.42
CA GLN A 252 -16.62 16.36 -3.31
C GLN A 252 -15.77 15.09 -3.27
N THR A 253 -16.37 13.92 -3.32
CA THR A 253 -15.66 12.63 -3.34
C THR A 253 -16.15 11.75 -4.47
N PHE A 254 -15.21 11.08 -5.15
CA PHE A 254 -15.47 10.20 -6.27
C PHE A 254 -14.65 8.92 -6.15
N ARG A 255 -15.20 7.81 -6.60
CA ARG A 255 -14.39 6.60 -6.74
C ARG A 255 -13.32 6.78 -7.81
N ALA A 256 -12.12 6.32 -7.54
CA ALA A 256 -11.05 6.30 -8.53
C ALA A 256 -11.37 5.28 -9.64
N GLY A 257 -11.25 5.72 -10.88
CA GLY A 257 -11.33 4.84 -12.04
C GLY A 257 -10.01 4.10 -12.28
N THR A 258 -10.09 2.94 -12.91
CA THR A 258 -8.94 2.18 -13.38
C THR A 258 -9.09 1.87 -14.86
N ILE A 259 -7.97 1.76 -15.55
CA ILE A 259 -7.92 1.33 -16.94
C ILE A 259 -7.27 -0.06 -16.96
N GLY A 260 -8.08 -1.08 -17.26
CA GLY A 260 -7.59 -2.43 -17.46
C GLY A 260 -6.95 -2.57 -18.83
N THR A 261 -5.68 -2.96 -18.88
CA THR A 261 -4.95 -3.24 -20.12
C THR A 261 -4.82 -4.73 -20.36
N LEU A 262 -4.47 -5.10 -21.59
CA LEU A 262 -4.27 -6.49 -21.98
C LEU A 262 -2.91 -6.97 -21.43
N ALA A 263 -2.95 -7.94 -20.52
CA ALA A 263 -1.75 -8.54 -19.94
C ALA A 263 -1.14 -9.62 -20.86
N ASP A 264 0.15 -9.88 -20.74
CA ASP A 264 0.92 -10.82 -21.59
C ASP A 264 0.26 -12.19 -21.72
N LYS A 265 -0.18 -12.81 -20.62
CA LYS A 265 -0.83 -14.13 -20.64
C LYS A 265 -2.14 -14.12 -21.42
N THR A 266 -2.93 -13.07 -21.27
CA THR A 266 -4.20 -12.92 -22.00
C THR A 266 -3.93 -12.64 -23.47
N ALA A 267 -2.95 -11.79 -23.78
CA ALA A 267 -2.52 -11.50 -25.14
C ALA A 267 -2.00 -12.76 -25.85
N PHE A 268 -1.22 -13.59 -25.14
CA PHE A 268 -0.76 -14.88 -25.68
C PHE A 268 -1.94 -15.79 -26.07
N GLY A 269 -2.94 -15.88 -25.23
CA GLY A 269 -4.16 -16.64 -25.54
C GLY A 269 -4.91 -16.09 -26.75
N TYR A 270 -5.01 -14.76 -26.88
CA TYR A 270 -5.65 -14.12 -28.03
C TYR A 270 -4.90 -14.38 -29.33
N VAL A 271 -3.58 -14.23 -29.34
CA VAL A 271 -2.74 -14.47 -30.52
C VAL A 271 -2.83 -15.92 -30.94
N LYS A 272 -2.65 -16.86 -30.00
CA LYS A 272 -2.71 -18.29 -30.30
C LYS A 272 -4.06 -18.68 -30.89
N LYS A 273 -5.16 -18.30 -30.24
CA LYS A 273 -6.53 -18.58 -30.71
C LYS A 273 -6.81 -17.97 -32.07
N TYR A 274 -6.39 -16.72 -32.32
CA TYR A 274 -6.59 -16.03 -33.58
C TYR A 274 -6.04 -16.82 -34.77
N TYR A 275 -4.81 -17.34 -34.66
CA TYR A 275 -4.17 -18.11 -35.73
C TYR A 275 -4.71 -19.54 -35.84
N GLU A 276 -5.01 -20.21 -34.73
CA GLU A 276 -5.60 -21.55 -34.71
C GLU A 276 -6.98 -21.57 -35.42
N GLU A 277 -7.83 -20.59 -35.14
CA GLU A 277 -9.14 -20.45 -35.80
C GLU A 277 -9.05 -20.18 -37.30
N ARG A 278 -7.90 -19.69 -37.78
CA ARG A 278 -7.60 -19.45 -39.21
C ARG A 278 -6.73 -20.54 -39.82
N GLY A 279 -6.65 -21.69 -39.14
CA GLY A 279 -5.92 -22.85 -39.65
C GLY A 279 -4.41 -22.71 -39.68
N THR A 280 -3.85 -21.74 -38.96
CA THR A 280 -2.41 -21.48 -38.91
C THR A 280 -1.85 -21.80 -37.53
N SER A 281 -0.85 -22.67 -37.47
CA SER A 281 -0.11 -22.91 -36.21
C SER A 281 1.20 -22.13 -36.23
N LYS A 282 1.42 -21.32 -35.18
CA LYS A 282 2.66 -20.56 -34.99
C LYS A 282 3.46 -21.10 -33.80
N ARG A 283 4.79 -21.03 -33.92
CA ARG A 283 5.69 -21.39 -32.80
C ARG A 283 5.54 -20.38 -31.67
N ASN A 284 5.74 -20.82 -30.43
CA ASN A 284 5.61 -19.97 -29.25
C ASN A 284 6.46 -18.69 -29.34
N CYS A 285 7.68 -18.78 -29.82
CA CYS A 285 8.56 -17.61 -30.01
C CYS A 285 7.98 -16.55 -30.97
N GLU A 286 7.25 -16.98 -32.02
CA GLU A 286 6.56 -16.05 -32.90
C GLU A 286 5.29 -15.49 -32.26
N ILE A 287 4.56 -16.30 -31.47
CA ILE A 287 3.43 -15.83 -30.68
C ILE A 287 3.92 -14.77 -29.67
N ASP A 288 5.02 -15.03 -28.94
CA ASP A 288 5.60 -14.08 -27.99
C ASP A 288 5.97 -12.75 -28.64
N ARG A 289 6.54 -12.78 -29.87
CA ARG A 289 6.84 -11.57 -30.62
C ARG A 289 5.57 -10.75 -30.92
N ILE A 290 4.50 -11.42 -31.38
CA ILE A 290 3.23 -10.76 -31.69
C ILE A 290 2.54 -10.23 -30.43
N VAL A 291 2.65 -10.94 -29.31
CA VAL A 291 2.12 -10.53 -27.99
C VAL A 291 2.61 -9.14 -27.60
N GLN A 292 3.87 -8.81 -27.91
CA GLN A 292 4.41 -7.47 -27.57
C GLN A 292 3.64 -6.32 -28.22
N GLY A 293 3.07 -6.53 -29.41
CA GLY A 293 2.22 -5.54 -30.07
C GLY A 293 0.79 -5.48 -29.52
N CYS A 294 0.35 -6.49 -28.77
CA CYS A 294 -1.00 -6.55 -28.19
C CYS A 294 -1.02 -6.16 -26.71
N THR A 295 0.10 -6.30 -26.01
CA THR A 295 0.19 -6.02 -24.56
C THR A 295 0.08 -4.53 -24.27
N GLY A 296 -0.57 -4.19 -23.15
CA GLY A 296 -0.72 -2.81 -22.70
C GLY A 296 -1.86 -2.03 -23.37
N VAL A 297 -2.51 -2.60 -24.38
CA VAL A 297 -3.67 -1.97 -25.03
C VAL A 297 -4.86 -1.96 -24.07
N ARG A 298 -5.58 -0.84 -24.02
CA ARG A 298 -6.78 -0.68 -23.21
C ARG A 298 -7.81 -1.76 -23.55
N ARG A 299 -8.23 -2.49 -22.51
CA ARG A 299 -9.25 -3.53 -22.63
C ARG A 299 -10.60 -3.08 -22.10
N THR A 300 -10.62 -2.54 -20.88
CA THR A 300 -11.84 -2.12 -20.18
C THR A 300 -11.52 -1.01 -19.20
N THR A 301 -12.56 -0.41 -18.67
CA THR A 301 -12.49 0.47 -17.50
C THR A 301 -13.11 -0.21 -16.29
N GLY A 302 -12.62 0.10 -15.13
CA GLY A 302 -13.09 -0.45 -13.87
C GLY A 302 -13.07 0.60 -12.76
N GLN A 303 -13.37 0.16 -11.55
CA GLN A 303 -13.24 0.97 -10.36
C GLN A 303 -12.08 0.45 -9.51
N HIS A 304 -11.35 1.38 -8.89
CA HIS A 304 -10.33 1.02 -7.92
C HIS A 304 -11.01 0.39 -6.68
N PRO A 305 -10.49 -0.70 -6.12
CA PRO A 305 -11.14 -1.42 -5.03
C PRO A 305 -11.34 -0.60 -3.74
N GLY A 306 -10.48 0.36 -3.48
CA GLY A 306 -10.52 1.17 -2.26
C GLY A 306 -10.27 2.66 -2.47
N GLY A 307 -9.93 3.09 -3.68
CA GLY A 307 -9.54 4.47 -3.96
C GLY A 307 -10.71 5.44 -4.02
N ILE A 308 -10.65 6.48 -3.21
CA ILE A 308 -11.57 7.62 -3.22
C ILE A 308 -10.78 8.89 -3.52
N ILE A 309 -11.16 9.58 -4.59
CA ILE A 309 -10.59 10.88 -4.97
C ILE A 309 -11.31 11.97 -4.20
N VAL A 310 -10.55 12.86 -3.59
CA VAL A 310 -11.09 13.97 -2.81
C VAL A 310 -10.85 15.30 -3.54
N LEU A 311 -11.92 16.07 -3.71
CA LEU A 311 -11.88 17.42 -4.28
C LEU A 311 -11.84 18.45 -3.16
N PRO A 312 -11.04 19.50 -3.28
CA PRO A 312 -11.16 20.67 -2.40
C PRO A 312 -12.49 21.40 -2.62
N LEU A 313 -12.97 22.05 -1.57
CA LEU A 313 -14.20 22.85 -1.65
C LEU A 313 -14.09 23.93 -2.74
N GLY A 314 -15.15 24.08 -3.53
CA GLY A 314 -15.20 25.05 -4.62
C GLY A 314 -14.69 24.54 -5.97
N GLU A 315 -14.05 23.38 -6.00
CA GLU A 315 -13.64 22.72 -7.24
C GLU A 315 -14.71 21.71 -7.71
N THR A 316 -14.76 21.48 -9.00
CA THR A 316 -15.59 20.46 -9.63
C THR A 316 -14.72 19.38 -10.23
N ILE A 317 -15.21 18.14 -10.24
CA ILE A 317 -14.50 16.99 -10.82
C ILE A 317 -14.15 17.22 -12.30
N TYR A 318 -14.99 17.95 -13.02
CA TYR A 318 -14.80 18.22 -14.45
C TYR A 318 -13.60 19.12 -14.76
N SER A 319 -13.04 19.80 -13.76
CA SER A 319 -11.77 20.52 -13.89
C SER A 319 -10.54 19.60 -13.93
N PHE A 320 -10.71 18.32 -13.57
CA PHE A 320 -9.62 17.35 -13.45
C PHE A 320 -9.78 16.15 -14.38
N THR A 321 -11.00 15.65 -14.55
CA THR A 321 -11.29 14.42 -15.30
C THR A 321 -12.75 14.37 -15.70
N PRO A 322 -13.08 13.78 -16.86
CA PRO A 322 -14.43 13.29 -17.09
C PRO A 322 -14.79 12.21 -16.08
N VAL A 323 -16.09 11.93 -15.94
CA VAL A 323 -16.61 10.85 -15.12
C VAL A 323 -17.31 9.81 -15.99
N GLN A 324 -17.43 8.59 -15.49
CA GLN A 324 -18.03 7.49 -16.23
C GLN A 324 -18.69 6.46 -15.32
N HIS A 325 -19.57 5.66 -15.88
CA HIS A 325 -19.97 4.38 -15.30
C HIS A 325 -18.94 3.31 -15.70
N PRO A 326 -18.26 2.66 -14.73
CA PRO A 326 -17.20 1.68 -15.03
C PRO A 326 -17.76 0.52 -15.87
N ALA A 327 -16.98 0.03 -16.82
CA ALA A 327 -17.38 -0.99 -17.79
C ALA A 327 -18.66 -0.67 -18.61
N ASN A 328 -19.04 0.61 -18.68
CA ASN A 328 -20.29 1.08 -19.29
C ASN A 328 -21.56 0.48 -18.66
N ASP A 329 -21.49 0.05 -17.42
CA ASP A 329 -22.63 -0.51 -16.69
C ASP A 329 -23.53 0.61 -16.16
N MET A 330 -24.63 0.86 -16.88
CA MET A 330 -25.63 1.87 -16.55
C MET A 330 -26.68 1.36 -15.52
N THR A 331 -26.55 0.12 -15.06
CA THR A 331 -27.49 -0.47 -14.09
C THR A 331 -27.15 -0.09 -12.65
N THR A 332 -25.94 0.43 -12.42
CA THR A 332 -25.47 0.87 -11.11
C THR A 332 -25.35 2.39 -11.04
N ASP A 333 -25.53 2.95 -9.85
CA ASP A 333 -25.31 4.37 -9.58
C ASP A 333 -23.82 4.73 -9.38
N THR A 334 -22.92 3.76 -9.55
CA THR A 334 -21.49 3.98 -9.34
C THR A 334 -20.91 4.87 -10.43
N VAL A 335 -20.33 6.00 -10.03
CA VAL A 335 -19.63 6.93 -10.91
C VAL A 335 -18.17 6.97 -10.50
N THR A 336 -17.27 6.83 -11.47
CA THR A 336 -15.82 6.88 -11.25
C THR A 336 -15.20 7.99 -12.07
N THR A 337 -13.96 8.36 -11.72
CA THR A 337 -13.12 9.18 -12.60
C THR A 337 -12.85 8.40 -13.89
N HIS A 338 -12.80 9.10 -15.02
CA HIS A 338 -12.45 8.47 -16.31
C HIS A 338 -10.94 8.29 -16.45
N PHE A 339 -10.17 9.32 -16.08
CA PHE A 339 -8.72 9.19 -16.05
C PHE A 339 -8.30 8.20 -14.97
N ASP A 340 -7.33 7.36 -15.28
CA ASP A 340 -6.66 6.54 -14.28
C ASP A 340 -6.02 7.45 -13.24
N TYR A 341 -6.06 7.04 -11.97
CA TYR A 341 -5.52 7.86 -10.88
C TYR A 341 -4.08 8.28 -11.12
N HIS A 342 -3.23 7.42 -11.67
CA HIS A 342 -1.83 7.76 -11.95
C HIS A 342 -1.64 8.95 -12.90
N SER A 343 -2.68 9.32 -13.66
CA SER A 343 -2.66 10.51 -14.52
C SER A 343 -3.01 11.80 -13.78
N ILE A 344 -3.63 11.72 -12.61
CA ILE A 344 -4.11 12.84 -11.79
C ILE A 344 -3.62 12.82 -10.33
N ASP A 345 -2.66 11.95 -10.01
CA ASP A 345 -2.13 11.76 -8.65
C ASP A 345 -1.37 12.99 -8.13
N HIS A 346 -0.81 13.80 -9.02
CA HIS A 346 -0.17 15.06 -8.66
C HIS A 346 -1.17 16.19 -8.37
N ASN A 347 -2.43 16.06 -8.79
CA ASN A 347 -3.46 17.08 -8.59
C ASN A 347 -4.28 16.85 -7.32
N LEU A 348 -4.79 15.64 -7.15
CA LEU A 348 -5.82 15.32 -6.16
C LEU A 348 -5.35 14.24 -5.19
N LEU A 349 -5.79 14.37 -3.95
CA LEU A 349 -5.57 13.34 -2.95
C LEU A 349 -6.46 12.12 -3.24
N LYS A 350 -5.85 10.95 -3.19
CA LYS A 350 -6.54 9.66 -3.14
C LYS A 350 -6.49 9.10 -1.71
N LEU A 351 -7.61 8.68 -1.19
CA LEU A 351 -7.71 7.90 0.03
C LEU A 351 -7.87 6.43 -0.32
N ASP A 352 -7.07 5.57 0.28
CA ASP A 352 -7.19 4.12 0.13
C ASP A 352 -7.99 3.52 1.30
N ILE A 353 -9.30 3.37 1.09
CA ILE A 353 -10.25 2.76 2.03
C ILE A 353 -10.47 1.32 1.56
N LEU A 354 -9.60 0.43 2.02
CA LEU A 354 -9.58 -0.96 1.58
C LEU A 354 -10.56 -1.81 2.40
N GLY A 355 -11.32 -2.67 1.72
CA GLY A 355 -12.11 -3.71 2.37
C GLY A 355 -11.24 -4.94 2.62
N HIS A 356 -11.26 -5.45 3.86
CA HIS A 356 -10.46 -6.60 4.27
C HIS A 356 -11.30 -7.57 5.10
N ASP A 357 -10.96 -8.85 5.06
CA ASP A 357 -11.71 -9.88 5.78
C ASP A 357 -11.36 -9.92 7.28
N ASP A 358 -10.13 -9.55 7.65
CA ASP A 358 -9.65 -9.65 9.03
C ASP A 358 -10.50 -8.84 10.03
N PRO A 359 -10.83 -7.57 9.81
CA PRO A 359 -11.72 -6.84 10.70
C PRO A 359 -13.13 -7.44 10.80
N THR A 360 -13.63 -8.03 9.72
CA THR A 360 -14.91 -8.74 9.70
C THR A 360 -14.87 -10.00 10.56
N MET A 361 -13.80 -10.79 10.43
CA MET A 361 -13.59 -11.99 11.24
C MET A 361 -13.41 -11.66 12.72
N ILE A 362 -12.65 -10.61 13.05
CA ILE A 362 -12.49 -10.15 14.43
C ILE A 362 -13.85 -9.76 15.02
N ARG A 363 -14.66 -9.00 14.28
CA ARG A 363 -16.00 -8.63 14.72
C ARG A 363 -16.88 -9.84 14.99
N MET A 364 -16.88 -10.83 14.10
CA MET A 364 -17.61 -12.06 14.29
C MET A 364 -17.14 -12.82 15.57
N LEU A 365 -15.83 -12.90 15.79
CA LEU A 365 -15.27 -13.55 16.98
C LEU A 365 -15.63 -12.79 18.27
N GLU A 366 -15.62 -11.47 18.25
CA GLU A 366 -16.09 -10.63 19.37
C GLU A 366 -17.57 -10.91 19.69
N ASP A 367 -18.43 -10.97 18.67
CA ASP A 367 -19.84 -11.26 18.83
C ASP A 367 -20.09 -12.67 19.39
N LEU A 368 -19.29 -13.67 18.99
CA LEU A 368 -19.42 -15.06 19.46
C LEU A 368 -18.87 -15.27 20.87
N THR A 369 -17.81 -14.59 21.23
CA THR A 369 -17.07 -14.83 22.49
C THR A 369 -17.40 -13.80 23.58
N GLY A 370 -17.87 -12.62 23.20
CA GLY A 370 -18.01 -11.49 24.12
C GLY A 370 -16.70 -10.85 24.56
N VAL A 371 -15.57 -11.23 23.93
CA VAL A 371 -14.24 -10.72 24.25
C VAL A 371 -13.89 -9.58 23.33
N ASP A 372 -13.45 -8.44 23.88
CA ASP A 372 -12.90 -7.33 23.12
C ASP A 372 -11.48 -7.69 22.67
N ALA A 373 -11.26 -7.74 21.36
CA ALA A 373 -9.97 -8.11 20.75
C ALA A 373 -8.80 -7.23 21.21
N LYS A 374 -9.04 -5.96 21.53
CA LYS A 374 -8.02 -5.02 22.03
C LYS A 374 -7.51 -5.37 23.41
N THR A 375 -8.23 -6.17 24.18
CA THR A 375 -7.85 -6.58 25.53
C THR A 375 -7.02 -7.87 25.56
N ILE A 376 -6.87 -8.55 24.42
CA ILE A 376 -6.11 -9.80 24.34
C ILE A 376 -4.61 -9.50 24.39
N PRO A 377 -3.85 -10.10 25.33
CA PRO A 377 -2.41 -9.90 25.38
C PRO A 377 -1.71 -10.57 24.18
N LEU A 378 -0.66 -9.91 23.65
CA LEU A 378 0.10 -10.39 22.49
C LEU A 378 1.19 -11.41 22.86
N ASP A 379 1.37 -11.72 24.12
CA ASP A 379 2.42 -12.62 24.66
C ASP A 379 1.86 -13.89 25.30
N ASP A 380 0.59 -14.22 25.06
CA ASP A 380 -0.01 -15.44 25.59
C ASP A 380 0.78 -16.68 25.12
N PRO A 381 1.33 -17.49 26.06
CA PRO A 381 2.19 -18.61 25.71
C PRO A 381 1.49 -19.72 24.92
N GLU A 382 0.19 -19.95 25.17
CA GLU A 382 -0.58 -20.95 24.42
C GLU A 382 -0.81 -20.49 22.98
N VAL A 383 -1.13 -19.19 22.78
CA VAL A 383 -1.26 -18.61 21.45
C VAL A 383 0.07 -18.63 20.69
N MET A 384 1.18 -18.28 21.35
CA MET A 384 2.51 -18.35 20.74
C MET A 384 2.90 -19.78 20.34
N SER A 385 2.47 -20.78 21.09
CA SER A 385 2.73 -22.19 20.78
C SER A 385 2.08 -22.66 19.47
N LEU A 386 1.03 -21.96 18.98
CA LEU A 386 0.36 -22.27 17.71
C LEU A 386 1.29 -22.11 16.50
N PHE A 387 2.32 -21.30 16.62
CA PHE A 387 3.34 -21.12 15.58
C PHE A 387 4.40 -22.22 15.57
N GLN A 388 4.35 -23.17 16.50
CA GLN A 388 5.28 -24.29 16.60
C GLN A 388 4.57 -25.66 16.61
N SER A 389 3.35 -25.74 17.11
CA SER A 389 2.59 -27.00 17.22
C SER A 389 1.07 -26.81 17.19
N THR A 390 0.33 -27.90 17.17
CA THR A 390 -1.14 -27.92 17.24
C THR A 390 -1.68 -28.25 18.64
N GLU A 391 -0.81 -28.46 19.61
CA GLU A 391 -1.18 -28.99 20.95
C GLU A 391 -2.19 -28.09 21.68
N ALA A 392 -2.00 -26.74 21.62
CA ALA A 392 -2.90 -25.80 22.27
C ALA A 392 -4.34 -25.84 21.70
N LEU A 393 -4.52 -26.30 20.46
CA LEU A 393 -5.84 -26.48 19.85
C LEU A 393 -6.47 -27.85 20.23
N GLY A 394 -5.73 -28.76 20.86
CA GLY A 394 -6.20 -30.09 21.18
C GLY A 394 -6.49 -30.99 19.97
N VAL A 395 -5.92 -30.64 18.81
CA VAL A 395 -6.07 -31.40 17.56
C VAL A 395 -4.73 -32.00 17.11
N LYS A 396 -4.80 -33.11 16.41
CA LYS A 396 -3.61 -33.74 15.83
C LYS A 396 -3.42 -33.26 14.38
N PRO A 397 -2.18 -33.28 13.87
CA PRO A 397 -1.93 -32.93 12.46
C PRO A 397 -2.83 -33.68 11.46
N GLU A 398 -3.13 -34.95 11.73
CA GLU A 398 -3.98 -35.79 10.88
C GLU A 398 -5.41 -35.23 10.77
N ASP A 399 -5.92 -34.56 11.82
CA ASP A 399 -7.27 -34.02 11.87
C ASP A 399 -7.42 -32.73 11.02
N ILE A 400 -6.29 -32.10 10.68
CA ILE A 400 -6.23 -30.83 9.94
C ILE A 400 -5.35 -30.94 8.68
N GLY A 401 -5.44 -32.04 7.96
CA GLY A 401 -4.78 -32.24 6.68
C GLY A 401 -3.26 -32.43 6.74
N GLY A 402 -2.72 -32.89 7.89
CA GLY A 402 -1.29 -33.12 8.10
C GLY A 402 -0.48 -31.89 8.46
N THR A 403 -1.13 -30.74 8.69
CA THR A 403 -0.47 -29.50 9.08
C THR A 403 0.09 -29.62 10.49
N ARG A 404 1.39 -29.33 10.65
CA ARG A 404 2.10 -29.45 11.93
C ARG A 404 1.90 -28.26 12.87
N LEU A 405 1.41 -27.15 12.35
CA LEU A 405 1.29 -25.87 13.07
C LEU A 405 -0.18 -25.50 13.28
N GLY A 406 -0.47 -24.85 14.39
CA GLY A 406 -1.77 -24.29 14.71
C GLY A 406 -2.06 -22.96 13.99
N SER A 407 -1.15 -22.47 13.18
CA SER A 407 -1.27 -21.19 12.47
C SER A 407 -2.05 -21.24 11.15
N LEU A 408 -2.57 -22.41 10.76
CA LEU A 408 -3.30 -22.60 9.49
C LEU A 408 -4.43 -21.59 9.26
N GLY A 409 -5.18 -21.25 10.30
CA GLY A 409 -6.28 -20.28 10.23
C GLY A 409 -5.87 -18.82 10.53
N ILE A 410 -4.60 -18.57 10.77
CA ILE A 410 -4.11 -17.20 11.06
C ILE A 410 -3.73 -16.53 9.74
N PRO A 411 -4.31 -15.34 9.44
CA PRO A 411 -3.98 -14.59 8.21
C PRO A 411 -2.47 -14.39 8.05
N GLU A 412 -2.00 -14.53 6.82
CA GLU A 412 -0.58 -14.44 6.40
C GLU A 412 0.33 -15.55 6.91
N PHE A 413 0.05 -16.18 8.05
CA PHE A 413 0.84 -17.27 8.65
C PHE A 413 0.32 -18.68 8.34
N GLY A 414 -0.85 -18.78 7.70
CA GLY A 414 -1.48 -20.05 7.34
C GLY A 414 -1.15 -20.57 5.93
N THR A 415 -0.32 -19.89 5.16
CA THR A 415 0.14 -20.38 3.85
C THR A 415 1.24 -21.41 4.02
N GLU A 416 1.39 -22.35 3.07
CA GLU A 416 2.48 -23.34 3.11
C GLU A 416 3.86 -22.68 3.21
N PHE A 417 4.06 -21.60 2.48
CA PHE A 417 5.31 -20.83 2.49
C PHE A 417 5.60 -20.24 3.88
N ALA A 418 4.62 -19.56 4.48
CA ALA A 418 4.78 -18.99 5.82
C ALA A 418 4.93 -20.05 6.91
N MET A 419 4.18 -21.14 6.84
CA MET A 419 4.31 -22.25 7.79
C MET A 419 5.68 -22.93 7.69
N GLN A 420 6.26 -23.06 6.50
CA GLN A 420 7.63 -23.58 6.36
C GLN A 420 8.65 -22.62 6.97
N MET A 421 8.48 -21.31 6.81
CA MET A 421 9.34 -20.31 7.49
C MET A 421 9.26 -20.44 9.01
N LEU A 422 8.09 -20.64 9.57
CA LEU A 422 7.88 -20.86 11.00
C LEU A 422 8.60 -22.13 11.49
N ILE A 423 8.55 -23.20 10.72
CA ILE A 423 9.27 -24.46 11.02
C ILE A 423 10.78 -24.23 11.01
N ASP A 424 11.29 -23.49 10.03
CA ASP A 424 12.72 -23.24 9.87
C ASP A 424 13.28 -22.29 10.95
N THR A 425 12.48 -21.35 11.44
CA THR A 425 12.91 -20.27 12.34
C THR A 425 12.60 -20.48 13.82
N HIS A 426 11.65 -21.34 14.17
CA HIS A 426 11.23 -21.62 15.55
C HIS A 426 10.96 -20.35 16.39
N PRO A 427 9.97 -19.51 16.05
CA PRO A 427 9.71 -18.26 16.76
C PRO A 427 9.29 -18.52 18.21
N THR A 428 9.82 -17.73 19.14
CA THR A 428 9.53 -17.80 20.57
C THR A 428 8.92 -16.51 21.12
N HIS A 429 9.10 -15.40 20.41
CA HIS A 429 8.65 -14.07 20.80
C HIS A 429 7.78 -13.45 19.71
N PHE A 430 6.91 -12.52 20.08
CA PHE A 430 6.08 -11.79 19.11
C PHE A 430 6.94 -11.01 18.09
N SER A 431 8.07 -10.44 18.52
CA SER A 431 9.03 -9.78 17.64
C SER A 431 9.59 -10.71 16.55
N ASP A 432 9.74 -12.00 16.84
CA ASP A 432 10.13 -12.99 15.82
C ASP A 432 9.07 -13.11 14.72
N LEU A 433 7.78 -13.08 15.10
CA LEU A 433 6.67 -13.11 14.13
C LEU A 433 6.67 -11.87 13.23
N VAL A 434 6.95 -10.70 13.77
CA VAL A 434 7.08 -9.45 12.99
C VAL A 434 8.21 -9.57 11.97
N ARG A 435 9.35 -10.13 12.36
CA ARG A 435 10.50 -10.37 11.48
C ARG A 435 10.20 -11.39 10.39
N ILE A 436 9.53 -12.48 10.72
CA ILE A 436 9.10 -13.50 9.76
C ILE A 436 8.11 -12.91 8.75
N ALA A 437 7.15 -12.11 9.20
CA ALA A 437 6.24 -11.39 8.33
C ALA A 437 6.99 -10.47 7.36
N GLY A 438 8.01 -9.76 7.84
CA GLY A 438 8.88 -8.93 7.00
C GLY A 438 9.61 -9.73 5.91
N LEU A 439 10.14 -10.89 6.25
CA LEU A 439 10.83 -11.78 5.30
C LEU A 439 9.86 -12.45 4.30
N ALA A 440 8.59 -12.60 4.65
CA ALA A 440 7.57 -13.14 3.76
C ALA A 440 7.11 -12.13 2.67
N HIS A 441 7.38 -10.85 2.86
CA HIS A 441 6.98 -9.78 1.95
C HIS A 441 8.14 -9.31 1.07
N GLY A 442 8.33 -9.96 -0.05
CA GLY A 442 9.33 -9.56 -1.03
C GLY A 442 9.83 -10.73 -1.85
N THR A 443 10.19 -10.43 -3.09
CA THR A 443 10.75 -11.41 -4.01
C THR A 443 12.18 -11.75 -3.58
N ASP A 444 12.48 -13.03 -3.41
CA ASP A 444 13.82 -13.55 -3.11
C ASP A 444 14.46 -13.01 -1.80
N VAL A 445 13.63 -12.56 -0.86
CA VAL A 445 14.14 -12.08 0.44
C VAL A 445 14.43 -13.26 1.37
N TRP A 446 13.59 -14.27 1.35
CA TRP A 446 13.73 -15.47 2.18
C TRP A 446 14.50 -16.58 1.49
N LEU A 447 13.94 -17.15 0.40
CA LEU A 447 14.52 -18.30 -0.30
C LEU A 447 15.91 -17.98 -0.88
N GLY A 448 16.87 -18.83 -0.54
CA GLY A 448 18.25 -18.68 -1.01
C GLY A 448 19.00 -17.47 -0.45
N ASN A 449 18.42 -16.75 0.51
CA ASN A 449 18.98 -15.55 1.13
C ASN A 449 18.96 -15.69 2.66
N ALA A 450 18.02 -15.05 3.38
CA ALA A 450 17.96 -15.14 4.85
C ALA A 450 17.82 -16.59 5.32
N GLN A 451 17.05 -17.42 4.61
CA GLN A 451 16.93 -18.85 4.88
C GLN A 451 18.30 -19.55 4.91
N THR A 452 19.11 -19.34 3.90
CA THR A 452 20.45 -19.94 3.82
C THR A 452 21.35 -19.50 4.97
N LEU A 453 21.33 -18.21 5.31
CA LEU A 453 22.14 -17.69 6.42
C LEU A 453 21.73 -18.29 7.77
N ILE A 454 20.44 -18.50 7.98
CA ILE A 454 19.91 -19.12 9.21
C ILE A 454 20.22 -20.60 9.25
N GLN A 455 20.02 -21.33 8.16
CA GLN A 455 20.32 -22.77 8.06
C GLN A 455 21.83 -23.07 8.23
N GLU A 456 22.70 -22.19 7.73
CA GLU A 456 24.15 -22.31 7.90
C GLU A 456 24.64 -21.81 9.26
N GLY A 457 23.77 -21.33 10.14
CA GLY A 457 24.12 -20.81 11.46
C GLY A 457 24.88 -19.49 11.43
N LYS A 458 24.88 -18.76 10.30
CA LYS A 458 25.53 -17.46 10.16
C LYS A 458 24.71 -16.32 10.72
N ALA A 459 23.40 -16.50 10.82
CA ALA A 459 22.47 -15.56 11.40
C ALA A 459 21.35 -16.29 12.14
N THR A 460 20.64 -15.57 12.98
CA THR A 460 19.38 -16.01 13.61
C THR A 460 18.26 -15.09 13.13
N ILE A 461 17.01 -15.43 13.43
CA ILE A 461 15.89 -14.54 13.11
C ILE A 461 16.01 -13.17 13.76
N SER A 462 16.68 -13.08 14.91
CA SER A 462 16.89 -11.81 15.62
C SER A 462 18.08 -11.00 15.11
N THR A 463 19.01 -11.61 14.38
CA THR A 463 20.21 -10.91 13.86
C THR A 463 20.19 -10.72 12.34
N ALA A 464 19.30 -11.39 11.63
CA ALA A 464 19.12 -11.20 10.19
C ALA A 464 18.42 -9.86 9.90
N ILE A 465 18.72 -9.27 8.76
CA ILE A 465 17.95 -8.15 8.22
C ILE A 465 16.62 -8.69 7.69
N CYS A 466 15.54 -8.38 8.36
CA CYS A 466 14.21 -8.93 8.09
C CYS A 466 13.24 -7.90 7.54
N THR A 467 13.39 -6.63 7.95
CA THR A 467 12.54 -5.52 7.56
C THR A 467 13.36 -4.43 6.88
N ARG A 468 12.68 -3.54 6.15
CA ARG A 468 13.36 -2.37 5.57
C ARG A 468 13.95 -1.45 6.64
N ASP A 469 13.31 -1.37 7.80
CA ASP A 469 13.79 -0.55 8.92
C ASP A 469 15.14 -1.05 9.41
N ASP A 470 15.34 -2.37 9.41
CA ASP A 470 16.62 -2.98 9.78
C ASP A 470 17.75 -2.53 8.84
N ILE A 471 17.48 -2.35 7.54
CA ILE A 471 18.48 -1.83 6.58
C ILE A 471 18.91 -0.44 7.00
N MET A 472 17.95 0.45 7.23
CA MET A 472 18.25 1.84 7.57
C MET A 472 18.98 1.96 8.91
N THR A 473 18.47 1.29 9.94
CA THR A 473 19.08 1.34 11.28
C THR A 473 20.47 0.71 11.32
N TYR A 474 20.68 -0.38 10.60
CA TYR A 474 22.01 -0.99 10.47
C TYR A 474 23.01 -0.04 9.82
N LEU A 475 22.65 0.57 8.69
CA LEU A 475 23.53 1.49 7.97
C LEU A 475 23.87 2.73 8.80
N ILE A 476 22.89 3.29 9.52
CA ILE A 476 23.11 4.41 10.44
C ILE A 476 24.03 3.98 11.59
N GLY A 477 23.82 2.79 12.15
CA GLY A 477 24.68 2.21 13.19
C GLY A 477 26.12 2.00 12.75
N MET A 478 26.34 1.75 11.46
CA MET A 478 27.69 1.65 10.85
C MET A 478 28.29 3.02 10.52
N GLY A 479 27.58 4.12 10.77
CA GLY A 479 28.08 5.48 10.61
C GLY A 479 27.76 6.15 9.28
N LEU A 480 26.91 5.55 8.43
CA LEU A 480 26.44 6.21 7.20
C LEU A 480 25.50 7.37 7.52
N ASP A 481 25.51 8.37 6.64
CA ASP A 481 24.54 9.46 6.69
C ASP A 481 23.10 8.95 6.70
N SER A 482 22.27 9.54 7.56
CA SER A 482 20.88 9.09 7.77
C SER A 482 20.02 9.21 6.52
N GLU A 483 20.17 10.31 5.75
CA GLU A 483 19.42 10.52 4.52
C GLU A 483 19.85 9.55 3.42
N MET A 484 21.15 9.27 3.32
CA MET A 484 21.69 8.26 2.40
C MET A 484 21.17 6.87 2.78
N SER A 485 21.20 6.51 4.06
CA SER A 485 20.71 5.22 4.58
C SER A 485 19.22 5.03 4.25
N PHE A 486 18.41 6.08 4.38
CA PHE A 486 17.00 6.07 3.98
C PHE A 486 16.84 5.84 2.47
N LYS A 487 17.61 6.52 1.62
CA LYS A 487 17.56 6.36 0.16
C LYS A 487 17.99 4.97 -0.28
N ILE A 488 19.01 4.41 0.36
CA ILE A 488 19.46 3.02 0.10
C ILE A 488 18.32 2.04 0.47
N MET A 489 17.75 2.18 1.65
CA MET A 489 16.62 1.37 2.11
C MET A 489 15.45 1.40 1.11
N GLU A 490 15.03 2.58 0.66
CA GLU A 490 13.95 2.73 -0.31
C GLU A 490 14.29 2.11 -1.69
N ALA A 491 15.51 2.25 -2.16
CA ALA A 491 15.95 1.67 -3.44
C ALA A 491 15.98 0.13 -3.38
N VAL A 492 16.41 -0.44 -2.25
CA VAL A 492 16.39 -1.90 -2.01
C VAL A 492 14.95 -2.39 -1.94
N ARG A 493 14.10 -1.72 -1.16
CA ARG A 493 12.68 -2.07 -1.02
C ARG A 493 11.93 -2.09 -2.37
N LYS A 494 12.17 -1.09 -3.22
CA LYS A 494 11.56 -0.99 -4.56
C LYS A 494 12.16 -1.97 -5.58
N GLY A 495 13.21 -2.70 -5.21
CA GLY A 495 13.92 -3.63 -6.08
C GLY A 495 14.66 -2.95 -7.23
N THR A 496 14.89 -1.62 -7.17
CA THR A 496 15.60 -0.88 -8.23
C THR A 496 17.07 -1.27 -8.30
N VAL A 497 17.67 -1.61 -7.15
CA VAL A 497 19.04 -2.11 -7.08
C VAL A 497 19.15 -3.47 -7.77
N ALA A 498 18.30 -4.42 -7.42
CA ALA A 498 18.30 -5.76 -7.99
C ALA A 498 18.02 -5.76 -9.51
N LYS A 499 17.19 -4.82 -9.97
CA LYS A 499 16.87 -4.64 -11.39
C LYS A 499 17.92 -3.87 -12.19
N GLY A 500 19.02 -3.43 -11.56
CA GLY A 500 20.04 -2.60 -12.20
C GLY A 500 19.56 -1.22 -12.65
N LYS A 501 18.50 -0.70 -12.03
CA LYS A 501 17.87 0.60 -12.37
C LYS A 501 18.16 1.69 -11.34
N CYS A 502 19.21 1.52 -10.52
CA CYS A 502 19.62 2.48 -9.50
C CYS A 502 20.95 3.13 -9.87
N ASP A 503 20.92 4.31 -10.46
CA ASP A 503 22.11 5.03 -10.95
C ASP A 503 23.08 5.40 -9.81
N ASN A 504 22.55 5.61 -8.62
CA ASN A 504 23.37 5.96 -7.44
C ASN A 504 24.02 4.75 -6.75
N TRP A 505 23.66 3.53 -7.14
CA TRP A 505 24.13 2.32 -6.44
C TRP A 505 25.66 2.17 -6.39
N PRO A 506 26.42 2.44 -7.47
CA PRO A 506 27.88 2.33 -7.41
C PRO A 506 28.48 3.23 -6.34
N LYS A 507 28.05 4.48 -6.26
CA LYS A 507 28.51 5.45 -5.26
C LYS A 507 28.13 5.00 -3.84
N TRP A 508 26.90 4.59 -3.63
CA TRP A 508 26.45 4.13 -2.31
C TRP A 508 27.19 2.88 -1.84
N LYS A 509 27.51 1.98 -2.77
CA LYS A 509 28.29 0.77 -2.48
C LYS A 509 29.72 1.13 -2.01
N GLU A 510 30.36 2.09 -2.64
CA GLU A 510 31.68 2.58 -2.21
C GLU A 510 31.63 3.18 -0.81
N GLU A 511 30.63 3.99 -0.51
CA GLU A 511 30.43 4.58 0.82
C GLU A 511 30.17 3.51 1.89
N MET A 512 29.33 2.52 1.60
CA MET A 512 29.10 1.40 2.53
C MET A 512 30.38 0.62 2.82
N ILE A 513 31.20 0.35 1.79
CA ILE A 513 32.50 -0.35 1.95
C ILE A 513 33.48 0.51 2.77
N ALA A 514 33.45 1.83 2.61
CA ALA A 514 34.35 2.72 3.34
C ALA A 514 34.05 2.79 4.85
N HIS A 515 32.84 2.44 5.27
CA HIS A 515 32.40 2.45 6.68
C HIS A 515 32.44 1.06 7.34
N ASN A 516 32.96 0.05 6.68
CA ASN A 516 33.03 -1.30 7.23
C ASN A 516 34.42 -1.66 7.73
#